data_ce58b2e4514b4aa2af46c1a0e46580b7
#
_entry.id   ce58b2e4514b4aa2af46c1a0e46580b7
#
_cell.length_a   1.000
_cell.length_b   1.000
_cell.length_c   1.000
_cell.angle_alpha   90.00
_cell.angle_beta   90.00
_cell.angle_gamma   90.00
#
_symmetry.space_group_name_H-M   'P 1'
#
loop_
_entity.id
_entity.type
_entity.pdbx_description
1 polymer ?
#
loop_
_entity_poly.entity_id
_entity_poly.type
_entity_poly.pdbx_seq_one_letter_code
_entity_poly.pdbx_strand_id
1 'polypeptide(L)'
;MYNYPSKLIDTSNHLLKVSLPPGLVLRQAAPADLEQLPEFWTRYFSDSTRCIVPLLHIQTKASPHGGWIVLVVVKDGIVIGSLVRRSIKNLHMREVRWASAAAIDYFCIHPAYRKKGIGRALLARIHNMVEKPVQPHLMLLEGVQTRIPPCAAGVFVSKRCQHTNLAIREVTEGQEKIWLDCVKGSVIWSDWDSSSASAEREVSLWQIGSSYVAIWNTFHYSIPDGARIGIILGYTGDVEKVAATVGHGYGVLLLGVSVAESVSHAWSLDSPFQWISYNTNNGFIGGFPALAF
;
A
#
# COMPACT_ATOMS: atom_id res chain seq x y z
N MET A 1 20.60 -15.86 11.43
CA MET A 1 19.92 -15.13 10.33
C MET A 1 19.99 -16.00 9.08
N TYR A 2 18.88 -16.57 8.63
CA TYR A 2 18.89 -17.41 7.43
C TYR A 2 18.88 -16.49 6.21
N ASN A 3 20.01 -16.45 5.50
CA ASN A 3 20.13 -15.75 4.21
C ASN A 3 19.51 -16.61 3.11
N TYR A 4 18.20 -16.54 2.93
CA TYR A 4 17.57 -17.08 1.73
C TYR A 4 17.54 -16.00 0.64
N PRO A 5 18.11 -16.26 -0.54
CA PRO A 5 17.97 -15.35 -1.66
C PRO A 5 16.48 -15.24 -2.05
N SER A 6 16.02 -14.03 -2.37
CA SER A 6 14.67 -13.82 -2.88
C SER A 6 14.48 -14.59 -4.18
N LYS A 7 13.66 -15.64 -4.16
CA LYS A 7 13.32 -16.43 -5.35
C LYS A 7 11.82 -16.53 -5.49
N LEU A 8 11.32 -16.59 -6.72
CA LEU A 8 9.95 -16.99 -6.95
C LEU A 8 9.76 -18.43 -6.45
N ILE A 9 8.74 -18.66 -5.64
CA ILE A 9 8.40 -19.99 -5.12
C ILE A 9 7.77 -20.84 -6.22
N ASP A 10 6.92 -20.21 -7.02
CA ASP A 10 6.24 -20.86 -8.13
C ASP A 10 6.60 -20.18 -9.44
N THR A 11 7.41 -20.85 -10.23
CA THR A 11 7.75 -20.46 -11.61
C THR A 11 6.85 -21.16 -12.64
N SER A 12 5.99 -22.07 -12.18
CA SER A 12 5.07 -22.78 -13.04
C SER A 12 3.91 -21.87 -13.45
N ASN A 13 3.46 -22.06 -14.68
CA ASN A 13 2.32 -21.34 -15.23
C ASN A 13 0.98 -22.01 -14.91
N HIS A 14 0.89 -22.70 -13.80
CA HIS A 14 -0.34 -23.38 -13.44
C HIS A 14 -1.38 -22.37 -12.95
N LEU A 15 -2.54 -22.41 -13.60
CA LEU A 15 -3.72 -21.68 -13.13
C LEU A 15 -4.18 -22.25 -11.80
N LEU A 16 -4.30 -21.40 -10.81
CA LEU A 16 -4.84 -21.79 -9.51
C LEU A 16 -6.36 -22.01 -9.64
N LYS A 17 -6.86 -23.08 -9.04
CA LYS A 17 -8.30 -23.35 -9.02
C LYS A 17 -9.00 -22.25 -8.21
N VAL A 18 -9.90 -21.54 -8.89
CA VAL A 18 -10.83 -20.58 -8.26
C VAL A 18 -12.10 -21.33 -7.91
N SER A 19 -12.42 -21.45 -6.61
CA SER A 19 -13.63 -22.09 -6.14
C SER A 19 -14.32 -21.17 -5.14
N LEU A 20 -15.60 -20.95 -5.36
CA LEU A 20 -16.47 -20.16 -4.49
C LEU A 20 -17.66 -20.98 -4.02
N PRO A 21 -18.23 -20.66 -2.86
CA PRO A 21 -19.54 -21.16 -2.45
C PRO A 21 -20.61 -20.84 -3.50
N PRO A 22 -21.66 -21.67 -3.61
CA PRO A 22 -22.79 -21.42 -4.51
C PRO A 22 -23.43 -20.05 -4.29
N GLY A 23 -23.89 -19.40 -5.35
CA GLY A 23 -24.53 -18.10 -5.32
C GLY A 23 -23.59 -16.89 -5.18
N LEU A 24 -22.28 -17.12 -5.14
CA LEU A 24 -21.28 -16.05 -5.15
C LEU A 24 -20.65 -15.91 -6.51
N VAL A 25 -20.44 -14.66 -6.95
CA VAL A 25 -19.80 -14.32 -8.22
C VAL A 25 -18.52 -13.52 -7.94
N LEU A 26 -17.39 -14.02 -8.46
CA LEU A 26 -16.10 -13.31 -8.43
C LEU A 26 -15.82 -12.71 -9.81
N ARG A 27 -15.64 -11.40 -9.87
CA ARG A 27 -15.37 -10.68 -11.12
C ARG A 27 -14.55 -9.40 -10.87
N GLN A 28 -14.09 -8.79 -11.94
CA GLN A 28 -13.63 -7.40 -11.87
C GLN A 28 -14.83 -6.49 -11.57
N ALA A 29 -14.60 -5.45 -10.79
CA ALA A 29 -15.65 -4.55 -10.36
C ALA A 29 -16.26 -3.81 -11.57
N ALA A 30 -17.57 -3.81 -11.65
CA ALA A 30 -18.34 -2.96 -12.53
C ALA A 30 -18.60 -1.59 -11.87
N PRO A 31 -19.02 -0.54 -12.59
CA PRO A 31 -19.30 0.78 -11.99
C PRO A 31 -20.22 0.72 -10.77
N ALA A 32 -21.30 -0.06 -10.82
CA ALA A 32 -22.23 -0.24 -9.70
C ALA A 32 -21.61 -0.91 -8.46
N ASP A 33 -20.55 -1.70 -8.65
CA ASP A 33 -19.81 -2.28 -7.51
C ASP A 33 -18.90 -1.24 -6.89
N LEU A 34 -18.25 -0.39 -7.72
CA LEU A 34 -17.37 0.67 -7.23
C LEU A 34 -18.12 1.63 -6.31
N GLU A 35 -19.40 1.90 -6.58
CA GLU A 35 -20.25 2.74 -5.74
C GLU A 35 -20.45 2.18 -4.32
N GLN A 36 -20.39 0.86 -4.15
CA GLN A 36 -20.54 0.21 -2.86
C GLN A 36 -19.24 0.17 -2.05
N LEU A 37 -18.06 0.30 -2.71
CA LEU A 37 -16.76 0.08 -2.05
C LEU A 37 -16.44 1.09 -0.94
N PRO A 38 -16.73 2.41 -1.06
CA PRO A 38 -16.46 3.36 0.02
C PRO A 38 -17.08 2.93 1.36
N GLU A 39 -18.37 2.60 1.35
CA GLU A 39 -19.07 2.15 2.56
C GLU A 39 -18.57 0.78 3.02
N PHE A 40 -18.37 -0.15 2.10
CA PHE A 40 -17.89 -1.49 2.39
C PHE A 40 -16.52 -1.46 3.07
N TRP A 41 -15.57 -0.66 2.56
CA TRP A 41 -14.24 -0.52 3.14
C TRP A 41 -14.25 0.23 4.47
N THR A 42 -15.00 1.32 4.58
CA THR A 42 -15.15 2.05 5.84
C THR A 42 -15.67 1.13 6.94
N ARG A 43 -16.61 0.25 6.61
CA ARG A 43 -17.25 -0.63 7.59
C ARG A 43 -16.42 -1.86 7.97
N TYR A 44 -15.66 -2.42 7.05
CA TYR A 44 -15.07 -3.75 7.24
C TYR A 44 -13.56 -3.82 7.04
N PHE A 45 -12.94 -2.83 6.41
CA PHE A 45 -11.50 -2.75 6.20
C PHE A 45 -10.86 -1.72 7.12
N SER A 46 -11.47 -0.56 7.28
CA SER A 46 -10.99 0.50 8.16
C SER A 46 -11.09 0.10 9.63
N ASP A 47 -10.15 0.54 10.45
CA ASP A 47 -10.29 0.51 11.89
C ASP A 47 -11.21 1.64 12.38
N SER A 48 -11.47 1.71 13.70
CA SER A 48 -12.36 2.72 14.28
C SER A 48 -11.83 4.16 14.19
N THR A 49 -10.60 4.37 13.75
CA THR A 49 -9.93 5.68 13.72
C THR A 49 -9.74 6.21 12.31
N ARG A 50 -9.96 5.40 11.29
CA ARG A 50 -9.70 5.74 9.89
C ARG A 50 -10.92 5.55 9.03
N CYS A 51 -11.15 6.49 8.14
CA CYS A 51 -12.18 6.45 7.11
C CYS A 51 -11.52 6.44 5.74
N ILE A 52 -12.11 5.75 4.80
CA ILE A 52 -11.63 5.68 3.42
C ILE A 52 -12.41 6.64 2.53
N VAL A 53 -11.76 7.11 1.56
CA VAL A 53 -12.01 8.23 0.69
C VAL A 53 -13.05 8.04 -0.42
N PRO A 54 -13.33 9.17 -1.08
CA PRO A 54 -14.45 9.32 -1.98
C PRO A 54 -14.43 8.37 -3.17
N LEU A 55 -15.62 8.01 -3.60
CA LEU A 55 -15.94 7.24 -4.79
C LEU A 55 -15.17 7.72 -6.04
N LEU A 56 -15.04 9.03 -6.22
CA LEU A 56 -14.34 9.59 -7.38
C LEU A 56 -12.89 9.08 -7.50
N HIS A 57 -12.17 8.97 -6.37
CA HIS A 57 -10.81 8.43 -6.40
C HIS A 57 -10.81 6.97 -6.82
N ILE A 58 -11.72 6.15 -6.28
CA ILE A 58 -11.84 4.74 -6.64
C ILE A 58 -12.15 4.58 -8.12
N GLN A 59 -13.09 5.36 -8.65
CA GLN A 59 -13.46 5.35 -10.06
C GLN A 59 -12.29 5.74 -10.97
N THR A 60 -11.54 6.80 -10.61
CA THR A 60 -10.36 7.23 -11.35
C THR A 60 -9.29 6.14 -11.38
N LYS A 61 -8.98 5.53 -10.24
CA LYS A 61 -7.96 4.50 -10.11
C LYS A 61 -8.36 3.16 -10.73
N ALA A 62 -9.63 2.79 -10.68
CA ALA A 62 -10.17 1.59 -11.31
C ALA A 62 -10.41 1.74 -12.81
N SER A 63 -10.21 2.94 -13.37
CA SER A 63 -10.29 3.17 -14.82
C SER A 63 -9.17 2.43 -15.55
N PRO A 64 -9.28 2.22 -16.87
CA PRO A 64 -8.26 1.52 -17.67
C PRO A 64 -6.85 2.13 -17.55
N HIS A 65 -6.76 3.42 -17.25
CA HIS A 65 -5.48 4.15 -17.10
C HIS A 65 -5.06 4.34 -15.64
N GLY A 66 -5.92 4.04 -14.67
CA GLY A 66 -5.69 4.34 -13.26
C GLY A 66 -4.81 3.35 -12.50
N GLY A 67 -4.41 2.24 -13.13
CA GLY A 67 -3.44 1.29 -12.58
C GLY A 67 -3.97 0.32 -11.52
N TRP A 68 -5.24 0.44 -11.10
CA TRP A 68 -5.87 -0.49 -10.16
C TRP A 68 -6.65 -1.59 -10.90
N ILE A 69 -6.45 -2.83 -10.51
CA ILE A 69 -7.36 -3.93 -10.81
C ILE A 69 -8.17 -4.20 -9.55
N VAL A 70 -9.45 -3.89 -9.60
CA VAL A 70 -10.38 -4.09 -8.47
C VAL A 70 -11.17 -5.37 -8.71
N LEU A 71 -10.99 -6.36 -7.85
CA LEU A 71 -11.80 -7.57 -7.83
C LEU A 71 -12.84 -7.48 -6.71
N VAL A 72 -14.04 -7.97 -7.00
CA VAL A 72 -15.13 -8.07 -6.04
C VAL A 72 -15.73 -9.46 -6.04
N VAL A 73 -16.20 -9.89 -4.87
CA VAL A 73 -17.13 -11.00 -4.72
C VAL A 73 -18.49 -10.44 -4.38
N VAL A 74 -19.47 -10.82 -5.18
CA VAL A 74 -20.82 -10.29 -5.08
C VAL A 74 -21.81 -11.42 -4.78
N LYS A 75 -22.79 -11.13 -3.94
CA LYS A 75 -23.96 -11.99 -3.69
C LYS A 75 -25.22 -11.13 -3.85
N ASP A 76 -26.11 -11.55 -4.72
CA ASP A 76 -27.40 -10.87 -4.97
C ASP A 76 -27.23 -9.36 -5.24
N GLY A 77 -26.18 -8.98 -5.99
CA GLY A 77 -25.87 -7.59 -6.32
C GLY A 77 -25.08 -6.82 -5.22
N ILE A 78 -24.82 -7.44 -4.07
CA ILE A 78 -24.14 -6.78 -2.93
C ILE A 78 -22.69 -7.23 -2.86
N VAL A 79 -21.76 -6.28 -2.72
CA VAL A 79 -20.33 -6.56 -2.52
C VAL A 79 -20.11 -7.14 -1.13
N ILE A 80 -19.53 -8.35 -1.07
CA ILE A 80 -19.22 -9.08 0.17
C ILE A 80 -17.73 -9.39 0.33
N GLY A 81 -16.94 -9.09 -0.68
CA GLY A 81 -15.47 -9.22 -0.64
C GLY A 81 -14.84 -8.37 -1.71
N SER A 82 -13.66 -7.86 -1.44
CA SER A 82 -12.87 -7.06 -2.38
C SER A 82 -11.38 -7.33 -2.25
N LEU A 83 -10.66 -6.99 -3.30
CA LEU A 83 -9.21 -6.96 -3.36
C LEU A 83 -8.80 -5.97 -4.46
N VAL A 84 -7.85 -5.11 -4.17
CA VAL A 84 -7.23 -4.22 -5.16
C VAL A 84 -5.81 -4.68 -5.43
N ARG A 85 -5.44 -4.78 -6.70
CA ARG A 85 -4.07 -4.99 -7.16
C ARG A 85 -3.56 -3.71 -7.79
N ARG A 86 -2.40 -3.25 -7.33
CA ARG A 86 -1.65 -2.13 -7.90
C ARG A 86 -0.38 -2.67 -8.55
N SER A 87 -0.07 -2.21 -9.74
CA SER A 87 1.16 -2.59 -10.43
C SER A 87 2.35 -1.82 -9.84
N ILE A 88 3.47 -2.52 -9.68
CA ILE A 88 4.75 -1.95 -9.27
C ILE A 88 5.76 -2.24 -10.38
N LYS A 89 6.40 -1.20 -10.91
CA LYS A 89 7.48 -1.34 -11.89
C LYS A 89 8.82 -1.43 -11.17
N ASN A 90 9.68 -2.33 -11.64
CA ASN A 90 11.05 -2.46 -11.16
C ASN A 90 11.16 -2.50 -9.62
N LEU A 91 10.58 -3.52 -9.02
CA LEU A 91 10.72 -3.76 -7.59
C LEU A 91 12.14 -4.23 -7.26
N HIS A 92 12.79 -3.56 -6.33
CA HIS A 92 14.08 -3.94 -5.77
C HIS A 92 13.88 -4.52 -4.38
N MET A 93 14.41 -5.72 -4.17
CA MET A 93 14.39 -6.39 -2.87
C MET A 93 15.77 -6.99 -2.62
N ARG A 94 16.55 -6.40 -1.72
CA ARG A 94 17.98 -6.73 -1.56
C ARG A 94 18.72 -6.58 -2.91
N GLU A 95 19.38 -7.62 -3.35
CA GLU A 95 20.16 -7.67 -4.60
C GLU A 95 19.32 -8.12 -5.81
N VAL A 96 18.04 -8.43 -5.60
CA VAL A 96 17.16 -8.92 -6.66
C VAL A 96 16.26 -7.80 -7.16
N ARG A 97 16.25 -7.62 -8.47
CA ARG A 97 15.34 -6.71 -9.17
C ARG A 97 14.28 -7.50 -9.92
N TRP A 98 13.03 -7.10 -9.74
CA TRP A 98 11.88 -7.65 -10.44
C TRP A 98 11.34 -6.59 -11.39
N ALA A 99 11.35 -6.85 -12.69
CA ALA A 99 10.83 -5.90 -13.68
C ALA A 99 9.36 -5.54 -13.44
N SER A 100 8.61 -6.44 -12.83
CA SER A 100 7.20 -6.25 -12.50
C SER A 100 6.86 -6.94 -11.19
N ALA A 101 6.07 -6.26 -10.37
CA ALA A 101 5.51 -6.77 -9.12
C ALA A 101 4.11 -6.18 -8.91
N ALA A 102 3.44 -6.56 -7.85
CA ALA A 102 2.18 -5.95 -7.47
C ALA A 102 2.08 -5.74 -5.96
N ALA A 103 1.42 -4.68 -5.55
CA ALA A 103 0.88 -4.55 -4.21
C ALA A 103 -0.59 -5.00 -4.19
N ILE A 104 -0.94 -5.72 -3.14
CA ILE A 104 -2.31 -6.12 -2.84
C ILE A 104 -2.80 -5.25 -1.71
N ASP A 105 -3.93 -4.59 -1.92
CA ASP A 105 -4.54 -3.68 -0.98
C ASP A 105 -6.05 -3.89 -0.91
N TYR A 106 -6.72 -3.25 0.06
CA TYR A 106 -8.17 -3.34 0.27
C TYR A 106 -8.71 -4.78 0.23
N PHE A 107 -7.88 -5.70 0.76
CA PHE A 107 -8.24 -7.11 0.87
C PHE A 107 -9.21 -7.30 2.03
N CYS A 108 -10.48 -7.22 1.73
CA CYS A 108 -11.56 -7.17 2.69
C CYS A 108 -12.64 -8.20 2.40
N ILE A 109 -13.14 -8.86 3.45
CA ILE A 109 -14.25 -9.82 3.35
C ILE A 109 -15.23 -9.52 4.47
N HIS A 110 -16.50 -9.36 4.08
CA HIS A 110 -17.60 -9.20 5.02
C HIS A 110 -17.57 -10.29 6.11
N PRO A 111 -17.67 -9.96 7.40
CA PRO A 111 -17.48 -10.90 8.52
C PRO A 111 -18.29 -12.20 8.41
N ALA A 112 -19.56 -12.13 8.00
CA ALA A 112 -20.43 -13.29 7.85
C ALA A 112 -20.00 -14.27 6.75
N TYR A 113 -19.08 -13.86 5.86
CA TYR A 113 -18.57 -14.66 4.74
C TYR A 113 -17.11 -15.05 4.91
N ARG A 114 -16.47 -14.70 6.01
CA ARG A 114 -15.10 -15.13 6.32
C ARG A 114 -15.04 -16.65 6.52
N LYS A 115 -13.83 -17.22 6.36
CA LYS A 115 -13.55 -18.67 6.50
C LYS A 115 -14.29 -19.58 5.48
N LYS A 116 -14.89 -19.00 4.42
CA LYS A 116 -15.60 -19.73 3.36
C LYS A 116 -14.80 -19.83 2.04
N GLY A 117 -13.48 -19.62 2.09
CA GLY A 117 -12.61 -19.75 0.91
C GLY A 117 -12.56 -18.51 0.00
N ILE A 118 -13.34 -17.45 0.27
CA ILE A 118 -13.44 -16.25 -0.58
C ILE A 118 -12.08 -15.57 -0.76
N GLY A 119 -11.32 -15.39 0.33
CA GLY A 119 -9.98 -14.77 0.25
C GLY A 119 -9.03 -15.56 -0.65
N ARG A 120 -9.05 -16.89 -0.54
CA ARG A 120 -8.26 -17.77 -1.41
C ARG A 120 -8.67 -17.63 -2.88
N ALA A 121 -9.97 -17.52 -3.15
CA ALA A 121 -10.49 -17.34 -4.49
C ALA A 121 -10.05 -15.98 -5.10
N LEU A 122 -10.11 -14.89 -4.33
CA LEU A 122 -9.63 -13.57 -4.74
C LEU A 122 -8.14 -13.60 -5.09
N LEU A 123 -7.31 -14.17 -4.22
CA LEU A 123 -5.86 -14.28 -4.46
C LEU A 123 -5.56 -15.19 -5.65
N ALA A 124 -6.25 -16.33 -5.80
CA ALA A 124 -6.11 -17.21 -6.96
C ALA A 124 -6.49 -16.49 -8.27
N ARG A 125 -7.57 -15.69 -8.24
CA ARG A 125 -7.98 -14.91 -9.40
C ARG A 125 -6.94 -13.88 -9.82
N ILE A 126 -6.37 -13.13 -8.86
CA ILE A 126 -5.27 -12.18 -9.14
C ILE A 126 -4.06 -12.89 -9.70
N HIS A 127 -3.66 -14.02 -9.12
CA HIS A 127 -2.55 -14.81 -9.64
C HIS A 127 -2.78 -15.24 -11.11
N ASN A 128 -3.99 -15.70 -11.42
CA ASN A 128 -4.34 -16.13 -12.77
C ASN A 128 -4.46 -14.99 -13.81
N MET A 129 -4.60 -13.74 -13.35
CA MET A 129 -4.69 -12.56 -14.22
C MET A 129 -3.32 -11.99 -14.59
N VAL A 130 -2.27 -12.44 -13.93
CA VAL A 130 -0.92 -11.93 -14.17
C VAL A 130 -0.36 -12.60 -15.42
N GLU A 131 0.08 -11.78 -16.38
CA GLU A 131 0.86 -12.26 -17.50
C GLU A 131 2.21 -12.81 -17.03
N LYS A 132 2.75 -13.77 -17.76
CA LYS A 132 4.07 -14.35 -17.47
C LYS A 132 5.18 -13.30 -17.70
N PRO A 133 6.25 -13.30 -16.90
CA PRO A 133 6.59 -14.24 -15.83
C PRO A 133 5.80 -13.97 -14.55
N VAL A 134 5.68 -14.99 -13.70
CA VAL A 134 5.04 -14.90 -12.39
C VAL A 134 5.70 -13.78 -11.58
N GLN A 135 4.87 -12.91 -11.00
CA GLN A 135 5.32 -11.69 -10.32
C GLN A 135 5.22 -11.86 -8.80
N PRO A 136 6.14 -11.24 -8.03
CA PRO A 136 5.95 -11.11 -6.60
C PRO A 136 4.75 -10.22 -6.29
N HIS A 137 4.01 -10.59 -5.25
CA HIS A 137 2.90 -9.80 -4.71
C HIS A 137 3.24 -9.41 -3.27
N LEU A 138 3.18 -8.13 -2.98
CA LEU A 138 3.36 -7.58 -1.64
C LEU A 138 2.02 -7.21 -1.04
N MET A 139 1.83 -7.46 0.24
CA MET A 139 0.63 -7.07 0.98
C MET A 139 1.01 -6.46 2.32
N LEU A 140 0.50 -5.27 2.59
CA LEU A 140 0.59 -4.64 3.91
C LEU A 140 -0.55 -5.14 4.80
N LEU A 141 -0.20 -5.57 6.00
CA LEU A 141 -1.15 -5.94 7.07
C LEU A 141 -0.89 -5.06 8.28
N GLU A 142 -1.90 -4.34 8.71
CA GLU A 142 -1.87 -3.54 9.93
C GLU A 142 -2.70 -4.20 11.02
N GLY A 143 -2.19 -4.20 12.26
CA GLY A 143 -2.92 -4.70 13.43
C GLY A 143 -3.27 -6.18 13.39
N VAL A 144 -2.82 -6.94 12.39
CA VAL A 144 -3.15 -8.34 12.17
C VAL A 144 -1.92 -9.21 12.30
N GLN A 145 -2.02 -10.30 13.06
CA GLN A 145 -0.99 -11.34 13.07
C GLN A 145 -1.30 -12.38 11.98
N THR A 146 -0.29 -12.71 11.20
CA THR A 146 -0.36 -13.76 10.18
C THR A 146 0.58 -14.92 10.52
N ARG A 147 0.22 -16.13 10.04
CA ARG A 147 1.10 -17.29 10.08
C ARG A 147 2.15 -17.28 8.93
N ILE A 148 1.97 -16.41 7.95
CA ILE A 148 2.93 -16.25 6.86
C ILE A 148 4.08 -15.41 7.38
N PRO A 149 5.34 -15.86 7.26
CA PRO A 149 6.49 -15.08 7.69
C PRO A 149 6.52 -13.73 6.95
N PRO A 150 6.63 -12.60 7.67
CA PRO A 150 6.72 -11.30 7.02
C PRO A 150 8.07 -11.13 6.32
N CYS A 151 8.09 -10.40 5.21
CA CYS A 151 9.32 -9.93 4.60
C CYS A 151 9.83 -8.64 5.26
N ALA A 152 8.93 -7.84 5.82
CA ALA A 152 9.25 -6.70 6.64
C ALA A 152 8.19 -6.53 7.73
N ALA A 153 8.58 -6.03 8.90
CA ALA A 153 7.66 -5.75 10.00
C ALA A 153 8.19 -4.61 10.86
N GLY A 154 7.30 -3.90 11.51
CA GLY A 154 7.62 -2.81 12.40
C GLY A 154 6.37 -2.25 13.07
N VAL A 155 6.48 -1.01 13.51
CA VAL A 155 5.38 -0.27 14.10
C VAL A 155 5.25 1.04 13.35
N PHE A 156 4.03 1.44 13.02
CA PHE A 156 3.78 2.81 12.63
C PHE A 156 3.89 3.71 13.85
N VAL A 157 4.54 4.83 13.64
CA VAL A 157 4.49 5.96 14.56
C VAL A 157 3.76 7.08 13.86
N SER A 158 2.92 7.78 14.57
CA SER A 158 2.11 8.87 14.06
C SER A 158 2.54 10.20 14.62
N LYS A 159 2.46 11.25 13.82
CA LYS A 159 2.63 12.62 14.22
C LYS A 159 1.51 13.47 13.65
N ARG A 160 0.84 14.22 14.51
CA ARG A 160 -0.08 15.26 14.05
C ARG A 160 0.72 16.44 13.51
N CYS A 161 0.39 16.81 12.29
CA CYS A 161 1.02 17.94 11.65
C CYS A 161 0.47 19.26 12.21
N GLN A 162 1.36 20.19 12.47
CA GLN A 162 1.03 21.54 12.89
C GLN A 162 1.32 22.51 11.74
N HIS A 163 0.50 23.53 11.58
CA HIS A 163 0.79 24.58 10.62
C HIS A 163 2.09 25.28 10.98
N THR A 164 3.02 25.28 10.06
CA THR A 164 4.30 26.00 10.20
C THR A 164 4.42 27.05 9.10
N ASN A 165 5.17 28.13 9.39
CA ASN A 165 5.45 29.16 8.39
C ASN A 165 6.62 28.81 7.45
N LEU A 166 7.08 27.57 7.46
CA LEU A 166 8.17 27.13 6.58
C LEU A 166 7.65 26.95 5.16
N ALA A 167 8.41 27.42 4.19
CA ALA A 167 8.10 27.27 2.78
C ALA A 167 8.20 25.79 2.37
N ILE A 168 7.08 25.25 1.93
CA ILE A 168 6.97 23.90 1.38
C ILE A 168 6.63 24.03 -0.08
N ARG A 169 7.23 23.21 -0.91
CA ARG A 169 6.80 23.07 -2.31
C ARG A 169 6.73 21.60 -2.73
N GLU A 170 5.73 21.30 -3.52
CA GLU A 170 5.70 20.02 -4.23
C GLU A 170 6.78 20.02 -5.31
N VAL A 171 7.49 18.90 -5.43
CA VAL A 171 8.54 18.72 -6.45
C VAL A 171 7.88 18.26 -7.74
N THR A 172 8.02 19.06 -8.78
CA THR A 172 7.48 18.77 -10.13
C THR A 172 8.57 18.38 -11.13
N GLU A 173 9.83 18.72 -10.85
CA GLU A 173 10.97 18.44 -11.71
C GLU A 173 12.02 17.59 -10.99
N GLY A 174 12.77 16.79 -11.74
CA GLY A 174 13.84 15.93 -11.19
C GLY A 174 13.36 14.88 -10.21
N GLN A 175 12.09 14.51 -10.26
CA GLN A 175 11.42 13.63 -9.30
C GLN A 175 12.12 12.29 -9.14
N GLU A 176 12.59 11.67 -10.22
CA GLU A 176 13.27 10.37 -10.17
C GLU A 176 14.52 10.40 -9.29
N LYS A 177 15.37 11.42 -9.47
CA LYS A 177 16.58 11.59 -8.65
C LYS A 177 16.24 11.81 -7.19
N ILE A 178 15.26 12.68 -6.92
CA ILE A 178 14.82 12.99 -5.55
C ILE A 178 14.20 11.76 -4.90
N TRP A 179 13.41 10.98 -5.64
CA TRP A 179 12.88 9.72 -5.19
C TRP A 179 14.01 8.76 -4.75
N LEU A 180 14.99 8.55 -5.63
CA LEU A 180 16.14 7.70 -5.32
C LEU A 180 16.90 8.18 -4.08
N ASP A 181 17.09 9.49 -3.92
CA ASP A 181 17.72 10.05 -2.71
C ASP A 181 16.89 9.78 -1.44
N CYS A 182 15.56 9.85 -1.52
CA CYS A 182 14.68 9.53 -0.40
C CYS A 182 14.71 8.05 -0.01
N VAL A 183 14.77 7.14 -0.99
CA VAL A 183 14.60 5.69 -0.74
C VAL A 183 15.89 4.89 -0.70
N LYS A 184 17.04 5.49 -0.93
CA LYS A 184 18.35 4.79 -0.99
C LYS A 184 18.71 3.98 0.27
N GLY A 185 18.10 4.28 1.40
CA GLY A 185 18.25 3.52 2.65
C GLY A 185 17.25 2.36 2.79
N SER A 186 16.28 2.25 1.91
CA SER A 186 15.24 1.23 1.98
C SER A 186 15.72 -0.09 1.40
N VAL A 187 15.40 -1.18 2.06
CA VAL A 187 15.79 -2.55 1.63
C VAL A 187 14.82 -3.10 0.58
N ILE A 188 13.61 -2.54 0.52
CA ILE A 188 12.59 -2.82 -0.49
C ILE A 188 12.14 -1.48 -1.05
N TRP A 189 12.30 -1.28 -2.35
CA TRP A 189 11.88 -0.05 -3.04
C TRP A 189 11.56 -0.33 -4.51
N SER A 190 10.88 0.60 -5.17
CA SER A 190 10.59 0.54 -6.61
C SER A 190 11.14 1.75 -7.34
N ASP A 191 11.31 1.64 -8.66
CA ASP A 191 11.62 2.81 -9.48
C ASP A 191 10.46 3.82 -9.46
N TRP A 192 10.78 5.08 -9.70
CA TRP A 192 9.79 6.14 -9.87
C TRP A 192 9.03 5.94 -11.18
N ASP A 193 7.70 5.94 -11.14
CA ASP A 193 6.90 5.88 -12.36
C ASP A 193 6.68 7.27 -12.94
N SER A 194 7.52 7.64 -13.91
CA SER A 194 7.40 8.92 -14.62
C SER A 194 6.25 8.97 -15.64
N SER A 195 5.66 7.82 -15.98
CA SER A 195 4.60 7.72 -17.00
C SER A 195 3.21 8.13 -16.50
N SER A 196 3.02 8.17 -15.18
CA SER A 196 1.76 8.60 -14.58
C SER A 196 1.66 10.12 -14.54
N ALA A 197 0.51 10.69 -14.91
CA ALA A 197 0.24 12.10 -14.72
C ALA A 197 0.31 12.46 -13.23
N SER A 198 0.80 13.67 -12.92
CA SER A 198 1.02 14.09 -11.52
C SER A 198 -0.24 13.98 -10.64
N ALA A 199 -1.41 14.27 -11.20
CA ALA A 199 -2.70 14.16 -10.50
C ALA A 199 -3.14 12.70 -10.22
N GLU A 200 -2.55 11.73 -10.91
CA GLU A 200 -2.88 10.31 -10.77
C GLU A 200 -1.94 9.57 -9.82
N ARG A 201 -0.84 10.21 -9.44
CA ARG A 201 0.13 9.59 -8.55
C ARG A 201 -0.39 9.54 -7.12
N GLU A 202 -0.16 8.42 -6.50
CA GLU A 202 -0.45 8.25 -5.08
C GLU A 202 0.71 8.71 -4.20
N VAL A 203 1.90 8.86 -4.77
CA VAL A 203 3.10 9.35 -4.08
C VAL A 203 3.41 10.77 -4.52
N SER A 204 3.56 11.66 -3.55
CA SER A 204 4.02 13.03 -3.76
C SER A 204 5.39 13.24 -3.14
N LEU A 205 6.19 14.05 -3.81
CA LEU A 205 7.52 14.47 -3.34
C LEU A 205 7.45 15.93 -2.92
N TRP A 206 7.94 16.22 -1.73
CA TRP A 206 7.91 17.56 -1.16
C TRP A 206 9.31 18.01 -0.80
N GLN A 207 9.59 19.28 -1.03
CA GLN A 207 10.83 19.94 -0.63
C GLN A 207 10.60 20.89 0.53
N ILE A 208 11.48 20.83 1.51
CA ILE A 208 11.47 21.65 2.72
C ILE A 208 12.90 22.13 2.96
N GLY A 209 13.19 23.35 2.57
CA GLY A 209 14.58 23.84 2.54
C GLY A 209 15.48 22.97 1.69
N SER A 210 16.49 22.33 2.28
CA SER A 210 17.40 21.38 1.61
C SER A 210 16.98 19.93 1.75
N SER A 211 15.90 19.62 2.47
CA SER A 211 15.40 18.27 2.72
C SER A 211 14.27 17.92 1.76
N TYR A 212 14.11 16.63 1.50
CA TYR A 212 13.02 16.08 0.70
C TYR A 212 12.29 14.99 1.46
N VAL A 213 11.01 14.80 1.14
CA VAL A 213 10.21 13.70 1.66
C VAL A 213 9.31 13.14 0.56
N ALA A 214 9.22 11.82 0.54
CA ALA A 214 8.27 11.07 -0.28
C ALA A 214 7.11 10.62 0.59
N ILE A 215 5.89 11.00 0.23
CA ILE A 215 4.68 10.67 1.00
C ILE A 215 3.71 9.92 0.12
N TRP A 216 3.31 8.75 0.57
CA TRP A 216 2.19 8.02 0.01
C TRP A 216 0.89 8.58 0.56
N ASN A 217 0.06 9.07 -0.33
CA ASN A 217 -1.28 9.47 -0.02
C ASN A 217 -2.19 8.23 0.03
N THR A 218 -2.50 7.80 1.23
CA THR A 218 -3.34 6.60 1.43
C THR A 218 -4.79 6.82 1.08
N PHE A 219 -5.21 8.09 0.91
CA PHE A 219 -6.61 8.49 0.80
C PHE A 219 -7.47 8.07 2.00
N HIS A 220 -6.83 7.81 3.14
CA HIS A 220 -7.53 7.64 4.41
C HIS A 220 -7.63 8.97 5.14
N TYR A 221 -8.70 9.10 5.89
CA TYR A 221 -8.94 10.26 6.77
C TYR A 221 -9.15 9.77 8.20
N SER A 222 -8.66 10.54 9.14
CA SER A 222 -8.92 10.33 10.55
C SER A 222 -10.40 10.59 10.85
N ILE A 223 -11.10 9.62 11.43
CA ILE A 223 -12.54 9.75 11.74
C ILE A 223 -12.81 10.87 12.73
N PRO A 224 -12.01 11.06 13.81
CA PRO A 224 -12.30 12.08 14.82
C PRO A 224 -12.31 13.52 14.29
N ASP A 225 -11.48 13.82 13.30
CA ASP A 225 -11.23 15.21 12.87
C ASP A 225 -11.18 15.40 11.35
N GLY A 226 -11.39 14.34 10.57
CA GLY A 226 -11.33 14.40 9.12
C GLY A 226 -9.93 14.71 8.56
N ALA A 227 -8.89 14.59 9.37
CA ALA A 227 -7.53 14.89 8.96
C ALA A 227 -7.03 13.85 7.94
N ARG A 228 -6.45 14.30 6.83
CA ARG A 228 -5.87 13.42 5.81
C ARG A 228 -4.63 12.71 6.36
N ILE A 229 -4.51 11.42 6.07
CA ILE A 229 -3.41 10.58 6.51
C ILE A 229 -2.45 10.30 5.36
N GLY A 230 -1.16 10.55 5.57
CA GLY A 230 -0.09 10.18 4.65
C GLY A 230 0.91 9.23 5.30
N ILE A 231 1.56 8.39 4.51
CA ILE A 231 2.66 7.53 4.98
C ILE A 231 3.97 8.02 4.38
N ILE A 232 4.95 8.31 5.23
CA ILE A 232 6.30 8.64 4.78
C ILE A 232 6.97 7.37 4.27
N LEU A 233 7.33 7.37 2.99
CA LEU A 233 8.03 6.26 2.33
C LEU A 233 9.55 6.41 2.40
N GLY A 234 10.03 7.63 2.45
CA GLY A 234 11.45 7.94 2.54
C GLY A 234 11.68 9.45 2.68
N TYR A 235 12.86 9.82 3.13
CA TYR A 235 13.21 11.23 3.33
C TYR A 235 14.71 11.46 3.27
N THR A 236 15.10 12.73 3.09
CA THR A 236 16.47 13.19 3.27
C THR A 236 16.51 14.23 4.39
N GLY A 237 17.60 14.25 5.17
CA GLY A 237 17.77 15.21 6.26
C GLY A 237 16.97 14.85 7.50
N ASP A 238 16.41 15.86 8.19
CA ASP A 238 15.77 15.71 9.48
C ASP A 238 14.27 15.42 9.35
N VAL A 239 13.87 14.19 9.65
CA VAL A 239 12.47 13.74 9.56
C VAL A 239 11.54 14.51 10.50
N GLU A 240 12.02 15.01 11.62
CA GLU A 240 11.23 15.80 12.55
C GLU A 240 10.82 17.16 11.94
N LYS A 241 11.77 17.84 11.28
CA LYS A 241 11.48 19.07 10.54
C LYS A 241 10.53 18.80 9.37
N VAL A 242 10.78 17.72 8.65
CA VAL A 242 9.94 17.28 7.52
C VAL A 242 8.50 17.06 7.99
N ALA A 243 8.30 16.26 9.03
CA ALA A 243 6.98 15.96 9.55
C ALA A 243 6.25 17.18 10.13
N ALA A 244 6.98 18.06 10.81
CA ALA A 244 6.39 19.30 11.34
C ALA A 244 5.87 20.22 10.23
N THR A 245 6.43 20.12 9.04
CA THR A 245 6.25 21.11 7.97
C THR A 245 5.20 20.70 6.93
N VAL A 246 5.00 19.40 6.70
CA VAL A 246 4.06 18.90 5.67
C VAL A 246 2.58 19.03 6.06
N GLY A 247 2.30 19.68 7.18
CA GLY A 247 0.94 19.89 7.70
C GLY A 247 -0.04 20.62 6.78
N HIS A 248 0.40 21.21 5.66
CA HIS A 248 -0.50 21.85 4.71
C HIS A 248 -1.36 20.87 3.88
N GLY A 249 -0.93 19.62 3.72
CA GLY A 249 -1.65 18.63 2.91
C GLY A 249 -2.16 17.44 3.71
N TYR A 250 -1.59 17.22 4.90
CA TYR A 250 -1.90 16.06 5.75
C TYR A 250 -2.05 16.51 7.20
N GLY A 251 -3.10 16.05 7.86
CA GLY A 251 -3.27 16.29 9.30
C GLY A 251 -2.52 15.28 10.16
N VAL A 252 -2.24 14.09 9.62
CA VAL A 252 -1.50 13.02 10.28
C VAL A 252 -0.50 12.41 9.31
N LEU A 253 0.75 12.25 9.74
CA LEU A 253 1.76 11.47 9.04
C LEU A 253 2.10 10.21 9.82
N LEU A 254 2.21 9.10 9.12
CA LEU A 254 2.69 7.82 9.63
C LEU A 254 4.10 7.58 9.10
N LEU A 255 4.97 7.08 9.97
CA LEU A 255 6.31 6.62 9.63
C LEU A 255 6.45 5.17 10.09
N GLY A 256 6.80 4.27 9.18
CA GLY A 256 7.13 2.90 9.52
C GLY A 256 8.55 2.82 10.09
N VAL A 257 8.68 2.38 11.34
CA VAL A 257 9.97 2.16 12.00
C VAL A 257 10.17 0.70 12.36
N SER A 258 11.39 0.24 12.40
CA SER A 258 11.69 -1.08 12.92
C SER A 258 11.48 -1.08 14.44
N VAL A 259 11.12 -2.24 15.00
CA VAL A 259 10.92 -2.39 16.45
C VAL A 259 12.20 -2.07 17.24
N ALA A 260 13.37 -2.09 16.57
CA ALA A 260 14.65 -1.81 17.17
C ALA A 260 15.04 -0.31 17.15
N GLU A 261 14.31 0.51 16.40
CA GLU A 261 14.61 1.94 16.29
C GLU A 261 13.98 2.72 17.46
N SER A 262 14.77 3.56 18.12
CA SER A 262 14.25 4.49 19.11
C SER A 262 13.53 5.64 18.38
N VAL A 263 12.28 5.84 18.67
CA VAL A 263 11.50 6.97 18.16
C VAL A 263 11.62 8.13 19.13
N SER A 264 11.76 9.35 18.62
CA SER A 264 11.76 10.53 19.48
C SER A 264 10.39 10.70 20.17
N HIS A 265 10.36 11.36 21.33
CA HIS A 265 9.12 11.64 22.07
C HIS A 265 8.09 12.48 21.31
N ALA A 266 8.47 13.02 20.14
CA ALA A 266 7.57 13.77 19.27
C ALA A 266 6.59 12.90 18.45
N TRP A 267 6.81 11.59 18.42
CA TRP A 267 5.97 10.62 17.71
C TRP A 267 5.21 9.75 18.69
N SER A 268 3.96 9.49 18.38
CA SER A 268 3.11 8.55 19.13
C SER A 268 3.10 7.18 18.46
N LEU A 269 3.14 6.12 19.25
CA LEU A 269 2.93 4.77 18.73
C LEU A 269 1.53 4.68 18.13
N ASP A 270 1.42 4.08 16.94
CA ASP A 270 0.16 3.87 16.24
C ASP A 270 -0.13 2.36 16.19
N SER A 271 0.12 1.70 15.08
CA SER A 271 -0.24 0.28 14.88
C SER A 271 0.96 -0.56 14.42
N PRO A 272 1.05 -1.83 14.85
CA PRO A 272 2.02 -2.74 14.26
C PRO A 272 1.65 -3.03 12.81
N PHE A 273 2.67 -3.18 11.97
CA PHE A 273 2.49 -3.57 10.58
C PHE A 273 3.36 -4.76 10.19
N GLN A 274 2.92 -5.49 9.16
CA GLN A 274 3.68 -6.55 8.52
C GLN A 274 3.51 -6.46 7.01
N TRP A 275 4.62 -6.55 6.28
CA TRP A 275 4.59 -6.80 4.86
C TRP A 275 4.82 -8.27 4.60
N ILE A 276 3.90 -8.90 3.92
CA ILE A 276 4.03 -10.28 3.45
C ILE A 276 4.24 -10.28 1.95
N SER A 277 5.01 -11.25 1.48
CA SER A 277 5.24 -11.47 0.07
C SER A 277 4.64 -12.81 -0.34
N TYR A 278 3.82 -12.80 -1.36
CA TYR A 278 3.36 -14.00 -2.03
C TYR A 278 4.25 -14.31 -3.22
N ASN A 279 4.39 -15.61 -3.50
CA ASN A 279 5.13 -16.10 -4.66
C ASN A 279 6.62 -15.77 -4.64
N THR A 280 7.15 -15.44 -3.48
CA THR A 280 8.59 -15.29 -3.26
C THR A 280 8.99 -16.00 -1.98
N ASN A 281 10.18 -16.59 -1.98
CA ASN A 281 10.79 -17.10 -0.77
C ASN A 281 11.70 -16.01 -0.18
N ASN A 282 11.10 -15.10 0.56
CA ASN A 282 11.82 -14.01 1.20
C ASN A 282 11.99 -14.30 2.69
N GLY A 283 13.24 -14.36 3.14
CA GLY A 283 13.51 -14.19 4.55
C GLY A 283 13.13 -12.78 5.00
N PHE A 284 13.07 -12.55 6.31
CA PHE A 284 12.82 -11.24 6.89
C PHE A 284 13.87 -10.24 6.39
N ILE A 285 13.42 -9.11 5.84
CA ILE A 285 14.28 -8.10 5.24
C ILE A 285 14.37 -6.86 6.16
N GLY A 286 13.30 -6.56 6.90
CA GLY A 286 13.21 -5.39 7.77
C GLY A 286 12.75 -4.13 7.05
N GLY A 287 12.40 -3.11 7.83
CA GLY A 287 12.01 -1.79 7.35
C GLY A 287 10.65 -1.72 6.65
N PHE A 288 10.24 -0.51 6.33
CA PHE A 288 9.03 -0.24 5.54
C PHE A 288 9.40 -0.12 4.06
N PRO A 289 8.69 -0.81 3.13
CA PRO A 289 8.95 -0.70 1.70
C PRO A 289 8.62 0.70 1.17
N ALA A 290 9.53 1.27 0.40
CA ALA A 290 9.33 2.50 -0.33
C ALA A 290 8.87 2.18 -1.76
N LEU A 291 7.56 2.20 -2.00
CA LEU A 291 6.96 1.84 -3.28
C LEU A 291 6.31 3.07 -3.93
N ALA A 292 6.70 3.35 -5.18
CA ALA A 292 6.04 4.35 -6.02
C ALA A 292 4.86 3.67 -6.74
N PHE A 293 3.66 4.17 -6.48
CA PHE A 293 2.41 3.71 -7.08
C PHE A 293 1.88 4.72 -8.09
#